data_ced52039d21dc50425421da96c21e6f1
#
_entry.id   ced52039d21dc50425421da96c21e6f1
#
_cell.length_a   1.000
_cell.length_b   1.000
_cell.length_c   1.000
_cell.angle_alpha   90.00
_cell.angle_beta   90.00
_cell.angle_gamma   90.00
#
_symmetry.space_group_name_H-M   'P 1'
#
loop_
_entity.id
_entity.type
_entity.pdbx_description
1 polymer ?
#
loop_
_entity_poly.entity_id
_entity_poly.type
_entity_poly.pdbx_seq_one_letter_code
_entity_poly.pdbx_strand_id
1 'polypeptide(L)'
;HTPYFHPHHLENYGLLTLIRNSIDVRESGEVFVHKWKDFVPEGDIGLHARNIQFVSFIQNGKTITVVNFHGLWNGQGKTDSKDRIAQSQKIIDFLRTRSGEVILCGDFNLLPDTDSIKMFEDFGLRNLITEYEISSTRTSHYTKPEKFADYVFVSKGLRINDFKVLPDEVSDHSPLFIDVE
;
A
#
# COMPACT_ATOMS: atom_id res chain seq x y z
N HIS A 1 -5.81 -20.71 0.04
CA HIS A 1 -5.36 -19.42 0.60
C HIS A 1 -6.10 -19.14 1.90
N THR A 2 -5.39 -18.57 2.88
CA THR A 2 -5.97 -18.04 4.10
C THR A 2 -6.23 -16.54 3.91
N PRO A 3 -7.47 -16.05 4.10
CA PRO A 3 -7.78 -14.63 4.04
C PRO A 3 -7.41 -13.94 5.35
N TYR A 4 -6.77 -12.78 5.23
CA TYR A 4 -6.57 -11.80 6.30
C TYR A 4 -7.35 -10.55 5.91
N PHE A 5 -8.44 -10.28 6.61
CA PHE A 5 -9.30 -9.13 6.34
C PHE A 5 -9.33 -8.20 7.56
N HIS A 6 -9.06 -6.92 7.35
CA HIS A 6 -9.05 -5.91 8.40
C HIS A 6 -9.95 -4.73 8.00
N PRO A 7 -11.16 -4.65 8.55
CA PRO A 7 -12.11 -3.58 8.23
C PRO A 7 -11.68 -2.26 8.86
N HIS A 8 -11.77 -1.18 8.09
CA HIS A 8 -11.60 0.18 8.61
C HIS A 8 -12.93 0.92 8.76
N HIS A 9 -14.00 0.41 8.12
CA HIS A 9 -15.34 0.96 8.25
C HIS A 9 -16.36 -0.16 8.08
N LEU A 10 -17.32 -0.28 9.01
CA LEU A 10 -18.23 -1.40 9.10
C LEU A 10 -17.48 -2.76 9.09
N GLU A 11 -18.17 -3.87 9.15
CA GLU A 11 -17.52 -5.19 9.19
C GLU A 11 -17.07 -5.70 7.80
N ASN A 12 -17.42 -5.00 6.72
CA ASN A 12 -17.22 -5.47 5.34
C ASN A 12 -16.47 -4.49 4.43
N TYR A 13 -15.97 -3.37 4.97
CA TYR A 13 -15.21 -2.39 4.19
C TYR A 13 -13.81 -2.21 4.75
N GLY A 14 -12.82 -2.78 4.07
CA GLY A 14 -11.45 -2.85 4.58
C GLY A 14 -10.44 -3.40 3.59
N LEU A 15 -9.31 -3.83 4.11
CA LEU A 15 -8.19 -4.40 3.36
C LEU A 15 -8.19 -5.92 3.45
N LEU A 16 -7.91 -6.58 2.34
CA LEU A 16 -7.81 -8.04 2.24
C LEU A 16 -6.45 -8.45 1.70
N THR A 17 -5.80 -9.38 2.38
CA THR A 17 -4.61 -10.09 1.90
C THR A 17 -4.90 -11.59 1.89
N LEU A 18 -4.62 -12.25 0.78
CA LEU A 18 -4.76 -13.70 0.62
C LEU A 18 -3.39 -14.36 0.64
N ILE A 19 -3.12 -15.19 1.62
CA ILE A 19 -1.84 -15.89 1.79
C ILE A 19 -2.02 -17.37 1.44
N ARG A 20 -1.08 -17.94 0.69
CA ARG A 20 -1.07 -19.39 0.42
C ARG A 20 -0.98 -20.17 1.72
N ASN A 21 -1.75 -21.26 1.86
CA ASN A 21 -1.79 -22.08 3.07
C ASN A 21 -0.44 -22.71 3.43
N SER A 22 0.49 -22.80 2.46
CA SER A 22 1.87 -23.30 2.69
C SER A 22 2.80 -22.28 3.35
N ILE A 23 2.38 -21.01 3.48
CA ILE A 23 3.18 -19.97 4.12
C ILE A 23 2.80 -19.90 5.59
N ASP A 24 3.79 -20.05 6.47
CA ASP A 24 3.63 -19.98 7.92
C ASP A 24 3.68 -18.52 8.38
N VAL A 25 2.49 -17.93 8.54
CA VAL A 25 2.33 -16.56 9.02
C VAL A 25 2.64 -16.48 10.50
N ARG A 26 3.55 -15.58 10.89
CA ARG A 26 4.00 -15.38 12.26
C ARG A 26 3.26 -14.28 12.98
N GLU A 27 2.89 -13.24 12.26
CA GLU A 27 2.17 -12.09 12.80
C GLU A 27 1.27 -11.51 11.72
N SER A 28 0.10 -11.02 12.11
CA SER A 28 -0.77 -10.22 11.25
C SER A 28 -1.52 -9.21 12.10
N GLY A 29 -1.91 -8.09 11.50
CA GLY A 29 -2.64 -7.05 12.21
C GLY A 29 -2.91 -5.83 11.36
N GLU A 30 -3.34 -4.78 12.06
CA GLU A 30 -3.64 -3.48 11.46
C GLU A 30 -3.16 -2.32 12.33
N VAL A 31 -2.92 -1.17 11.70
CA VAL A 31 -2.68 0.09 12.38
C VAL A 31 -3.48 1.20 11.69
N PHE A 32 -4.25 1.98 12.45
CA PHE A 32 -4.98 3.12 11.91
C PHE A 32 -4.04 4.30 11.66
N VAL A 33 -3.94 4.70 10.41
CA VAL A 33 -3.07 5.78 9.94
C VAL A 33 -3.82 7.08 9.65
N HIS A 34 -5.15 7.01 9.54
CA HIS A 34 -6.03 8.17 9.49
C HIS A 34 -7.32 7.87 10.25
N LYS A 35 -7.64 8.71 11.26
CA LYS A 35 -8.79 8.52 12.15
C LYS A 35 -8.73 7.18 12.92
N TRP A 36 -9.85 6.62 13.28
CA TRP A 36 -10.04 5.38 14.04
C TRP A 36 -11.14 4.53 13.40
N LYS A 37 -11.21 3.25 13.76
CA LYS A 37 -12.21 2.32 13.22
C LYS A 37 -13.62 2.91 13.34
N ASP A 38 -14.41 2.74 12.28
CA ASP A 38 -15.81 3.21 12.18
C ASP A 38 -16.01 4.73 12.28
N PHE A 39 -14.93 5.51 12.11
CA PHE A 39 -15.09 6.95 11.95
C PHE A 39 -15.91 7.25 10.70
N VAL A 40 -17.02 7.96 10.89
CA VAL A 40 -17.90 8.43 9.80
C VAL A 40 -17.68 9.92 9.64
N PRO A 41 -17.18 10.38 8.48
CA PRO A 41 -17.05 11.80 8.22
C PRO A 41 -18.41 12.46 8.02
N GLU A 42 -18.52 13.72 8.41
CA GLU A 42 -19.63 14.57 7.98
C GLU A 42 -19.36 14.97 6.50
N GLY A 43 -20.25 14.59 5.60
CA GLY A 43 -20.19 14.92 4.17
C GLY A 43 -19.54 13.85 3.30
N ASP A 44 -18.30 14.05 2.84
CA ASP A 44 -17.66 13.13 1.88
C ASP A 44 -17.24 11.80 2.53
N ILE A 45 -17.87 10.71 2.11
CA ILE A 45 -17.56 9.36 2.57
C ILE A 45 -16.10 8.94 2.28
N GLY A 46 -15.44 9.56 1.31
CA GLY A 46 -14.02 9.32 1.00
C GLY A 46 -13.07 9.65 2.15
N LEU A 47 -13.52 10.50 3.10
CA LEU A 47 -12.76 10.92 4.28
C LEU A 47 -12.83 9.93 5.46
N HIS A 48 -13.41 8.74 5.28
CA HIS A 48 -13.49 7.73 6.34
C HIS A 48 -12.10 7.26 6.80
N ALA A 49 -12.07 6.50 7.90
CA ALA A 49 -10.84 5.96 8.46
C ALA A 49 -10.00 5.18 7.45
N ARG A 50 -8.68 5.18 7.64
CA ARG A 50 -7.72 4.38 6.86
C ARG A 50 -6.79 3.65 7.80
N ASN A 51 -6.60 2.38 7.54
CA ASN A 51 -5.61 1.55 8.20
C ASN A 51 -4.56 1.05 7.19
N ILE A 52 -3.45 0.57 7.67
CA ILE A 52 -2.61 -0.41 7.02
C ILE A 52 -2.96 -1.78 7.57
N GLN A 53 -2.88 -2.78 6.73
CA GLN A 53 -2.91 -4.18 7.10
C GLN A 53 -1.53 -4.77 6.89
N PHE A 54 -1.05 -5.60 7.80
CA PHE A 54 0.23 -6.27 7.63
C PHE A 54 0.16 -7.76 7.92
N VAL A 55 1.02 -8.50 7.23
CA VAL A 55 1.26 -9.93 7.45
C VAL A 55 2.76 -10.17 7.42
N SER A 56 3.29 -10.82 8.47
CA SER A 56 4.71 -11.17 8.56
C SER A 56 4.91 -12.68 8.56
N PHE A 57 5.86 -13.15 7.78
CA PHE A 57 6.22 -14.57 7.65
C PHE A 57 7.73 -14.74 7.46
N ILE A 58 8.22 -15.97 7.57
CA ILE A 58 9.62 -16.29 7.33
C ILE A 58 9.75 -16.98 5.97
N GLN A 59 10.63 -16.44 5.13
CA GLN A 59 11.02 -17.02 3.85
C GLN A 59 12.55 -17.02 3.72
N ASN A 60 13.14 -18.16 3.40
CA ASN A 60 14.60 -18.35 3.27
C ASN A 60 15.39 -17.82 4.51
N GLY A 61 14.84 -18.01 5.71
CA GLY A 61 15.44 -17.55 6.97
C GLY A 61 15.32 -16.05 7.26
N LYS A 62 14.67 -15.28 6.39
CA LYS A 62 14.43 -13.85 6.57
C LYS A 62 12.97 -13.60 6.96
N THR A 63 12.75 -12.66 7.87
CA THR A 63 11.41 -12.15 8.13
C THR A 63 11.03 -11.19 7.01
N ILE A 64 9.87 -11.41 6.39
CA ILE A 64 9.28 -10.52 5.40
C ILE A 64 7.95 -10.01 5.95
N THR A 65 7.76 -8.70 5.96
CA THR A 65 6.50 -8.06 6.32
C THR A 65 5.89 -7.42 5.08
N VAL A 66 4.73 -7.93 4.65
CA VAL A 66 3.92 -7.31 3.59
C VAL A 66 2.91 -6.39 4.25
N VAL A 67 2.89 -5.14 3.81
CA VAL A 67 1.98 -4.08 4.29
C VAL A 67 1.08 -3.66 3.13
N ASN A 68 -0.21 -3.90 3.29
CA ASN A 68 -1.25 -3.49 2.36
C ASN A 68 -1.88 -2.16 2.81
N PHE A 69 -2.10 -1.24 1.88
CA PHE A 69 -2.55 0.11 2.17
C PHE A 69 -3.52 0.64 1.13
N HIS A 70 -4.55 1.37 1.60
CA HIS A 70 -5.40 2.19 0.74
C HIS A 70 -5.44 3.61 1.30
N GLY A 71 -4.77 4.53 0.62
CA GLY A 71 -4.57 5.93 1.01
C GLY A 71 -5.85 6.75 1.08
N LEU A 72 -5.76 7.85 1.81
CA LEU A 72 -6.86 8.80 1.96
C LEU A 72 -7.22 9.42 0.61
N TRP A 73 -8.50 9.33 0.26
CA TRP A 73 -9.10 10.11 -0.81
C TRP A 73 -9.90 11.27 -0.21
N ASN A 74 -9.55 12.50 -0.55
CA ASN A 74 -10.17 13.72 -0.02
C ASN A 74 -10.83 14.60 -1.10
N GLY A 75 -11.01 14.06 -2.33
CA GLY A 75 -11.63 14.78 -3.43
C GLY A 75 -10.79 15.93 -4.04
N GLN A 76 -9.59 16.20 -3.53
CA GLN A 76 -8.72 17.31 -3.96
C GLN A 76 -7.60 16.85 -4.92
N GLY A 77 -7.86 15.83 -5.72
CA GLY A 77 -6.84 15.25 -6.60
C GLY A 77 -5.84 14.35 -5.85
N LYS A 78 -4.72 14.02 -6.51
CA LYS A 78 -3.68 13.11 -6.01
C LYS A 78 -2.43 13.86 -5.54
N THR A 79 -2.61 15.01 -4.91
CA THR A 79 -1.55 15.86 -4.38
C THR A 79 -1.43 15.75 -2.87
N ASP A 80 -0.41 16.35 -2.28
CA ASP A 80 -0.23 16.39 -0.84
C ASP A 80 -1.35 17.14 -0.10
N SER A 81 -1.59 16.70 1.11
CA SER A 81 -2.36 17.41 2.13
C SER A 81 -1.76 17.12 3.51
N LYS A 82 -2.10 17.92 4.51
CA LYS A 82 -1.63 17.69 5.88
C LYS A 82 -1.96 16.28 6.38
N ASP A 83 -3.16 15.78 6.05
CA ASP A 83 -3.58 14.45 6.47
C ASP A 83 -2.83 13.33 5.73
N ARG A 84 -2.50 13.51 4.44
CA ARG A 84 -1.72 12.55 3.65
C ARG A 84 -0.26 12.49 4.12
N ILE A 85 0.37 13.62 4.39
CA ILE A 85 1.70 13.69 5.01
C ILE A 85 1.69 12.99 6.38
N ALA A 86 0.71 13.29 7.24
CA ALA A 86 0.58 12.66 8.54
C ALA A 86 0.33 11.14 8.42
N GLN A 87 -0.40 10.71 7.41
CA GLN A 87 -0.64 9.29 7.10
C GLN A 87 0.66 8.59 6.72
N SER A 88 1.45 9.15 5.79
CA SER A 88 2.77 8.62 5.41
C SER A 88 3.70 8.55 6.61
N GLN A 89 3.72 9.57 7.48
CA GLN A 89 4.53 9.56 8.70
C GLN A 89 4.15 8.41 9.64
N LYS A 90 2.86 8.18 9.88
CA LYS A 90 2.39 7.06 10.73
C LYS A 90 2.77 5.69 10.15
N ILE A 91 2.72 5.54 8.83
CA ILE A 91 3.19 4.32 8.17
C ILE A 91 4.69 4.12 8.42
N ILE A 92 5.50 5.15 8.23
CA ILE A 92 6.94 5.12 8.48
C ILE A 92 7.22 4.78 9.96
N ASP A 93 6.49 5.36 10.90
CA ASP A 93 6.65 5.06 12.33
C ASP A 93 6.33 3.59 12.63
N PHE A 94 5.31 3.02 12.01
CA PHE A 94 5.06 1.57 12.07
C PHE A 94 6.22 0.78 11.46
N LEU A 95 6.70 1.13 10.27
CA LEU A 95 7.79 0.42 9.60
C LEU A 95 9.08 0.40 10.43
N ARG A 96 9.38 1.46 11.18
CA ARG A 96 10.52 1.52 12.13
C ARG A 96 10.45 0.45 13.21
N THR A 97 9.27 -0.05 13.54
CA THR A 97 9.09 -1.11 14.54
C THR A 97 9.32 -2.51 13.95
N ARG A 98 9.46 -2.65 12.64
CA ARG A 98 9.61 -3.94 11.98
C ARG A 98 11.08 -4.32 11.84
N SER A 99 11.34 -5.60 12.05
CA SER A 99 12.64 -6.22 11.75
C SER A 99 12.53 -7.00 10.44
N GLY A 100 13.63 -7.12 9.70
CA GLY A 100 13.69 -7.84 8.44
C GLY A 100 13.29 -6.97 7.24
N GLU A 101 12.81 -7.63 6.19
CA GLU A 101 12.46 -6.98 4.92
C GLU A 101 10.99 -6.57 4.89
N VAL A 102 10.72 -5.49 4.19
CA VAL A 102 9.37 -4.91 4.05
C VAL A 102 8.99 -4.81 2.58
N ILE A 103 7.73 -5.13 2.29
CA ILE A 103 7.03 -4.82 1.04
C ILE A 103 5.80 -3.99 1.43
N LEU A 104 5.80 -2.70 1.11
CA LEU A 104 4.65 -1.80 1.31
C LEU A 104 4.00 -1.56 -0.05
N CYS A 105 2.72 -1.94 -0.19
CA CYS A 105 2.02 -1.86 -1.47
C CYS A 105 0.55 -1.42 -1.31
N GLY A 106 -0.04 -0.97 -2.40
CA GLY A 106 -1.46 -0.62 -2.49
C GLY A 106 -1.74 0.67 -3.24
N ASP A 107 -2.98 1.16 -3.12
CA ASP A 107 -3.42 2.45 -3.68
C ASP A 107 -3.11 3.58 -2.69
N PHE A 108 -2.13 4.40 -3.00
CA PHE A 108 -1.75 5.56 -2.18
C PHE A 108 -2.58 6.80 -2.46
N ASN A 109 -3.35 6.82 -3.55
CA ASN A 109 -4.08 7.99 -4.02
C ASN A 109 -3.21 9.26 -4.21
N LEU A 110 -1.95 9.08 -4.61
CA LEU A 110 -0.94 10.13 -4.75
C LEU A 110 -0.23 10.02 -6.11
N LEU A 111 0.29 11.16 -6.60
CA LEU A 111 1.21 11.22 -7.74
C LEU A 111 2.66 10.97 -7.27
N PRO A 112 3.56 10.51 -8.16
CA PRO A 112 4.93 10.13 -7.81
C PRO A 112 5.80 11.29 -7.28
N ASP A 113 5.49 12.52 -7.66
CA ASP A 113 6.24 13.73 -7.31
C ASP A 113 5.83 14.36 -5.98
N THR A 114 4.86 13.76 -5.26
CA THR A 114 4.38 14.25 -3.96
C THR A 114 5.40 14.00 -2.85
N ASP A 115 5.43 14.89 -1.85
CA ASP A 115 6.28 14.73 -0.67
C ASP A 115 5.89 13.50 0.14
N SER A 116 4.60 13.19 0.22
CA SER A 116 4.09 11.97 0.86
C SER A 116 4.70 10.69 0.29
N ILE A 117 4.95 10.62 -1.04
CA ILE A 117 5.62 9.48 -1.70
C ILE A 117 7.12 9.52 -1.43
N LYS A 118 7.76 10.68 -1.58
CA LYS A 118 9.20 10.85 -1.32
C LYS A 118 9.60 10.48 0.12
N MET A 119 8.73 10.70 1.10
CA MET A 119 8.99 10.30 2.49
C MET A 119 9.35 8.81 2.64
N PHE A 120 8.76 7.91 1.84
CA PHE A 120 9.10 6.49 1.86
C PHE A 120 10.47 6.21 1.24
N GLU A 121 10.84 6.93 0.18
CA GLU A 121 12.18 6.86 -0.44
C GLU A 121 13.25 7.40 0.51
N ASP A 122 12.99 8.54 1.17
CA ASP A 122 13.87 9.15 2.18
C ASP A 122 14.01 8.25 3.43
N PHE A 123 12.98 7.51 3.79
CA PHE A 123 13.05 6.49 4.83
C PHE A 123 13.96 5.32 4.44
N GLY A 124 14.28 5.17 3.17
CA GLY A 124 15.22 4.18 2.65
C GLY A 124 14.58 3.01 1.92
N LEU A 125 13.30 3.09 1.57
CA LEU A 125 12.67 2.11 0.68
C LEU A 125 12.97 2.43 -0.79
N ARG A 126 12.99 1.38 -1.62
CA ARG A 126 13.04 1.50 -3.08
C ARG A 126 11.62 1.58 -3.63
N ASN A 127 11.34 2.55 -4.47
CA ASN A 127 10.08 2.72 -5.17
C ASN A 127 10.15 1.99 -6.51
N LEU A 128 9.48 0.85 -6.65
CA LEU A 128 9.55 0.04 -7.87
C LEU A 128 8.85 0.69 -9.06
N ILE A 129 7.87 1.57 -8.83
CA ILE A 129 7.24 2.35 -9.90
C ILE A 129 8.27 3.25 -10.60
N THR A 130 9.10 3.93 -9.82
CA THR A 130 10.17 4.80 -10.34
C THR A 130 11.34 3.98 -10.90
N GLU A 131 11.77 2.95 -10.17
CA GLU A 131 12.94 2.13 -10.54
C GLU A 131 12.76 1.37 -11.87
N TYR A 132 11.52 0.92 -12.15
CA TYR A 132 11.17 0.20 -13.37
C TYR A 132 10.53 1.10 -14.43
N GLU A 133 10.62 2.42 -14.26
CA GLU A 133 10.14 3.43 -15.23
C GLU A 133 8.69 3.20 -15.66
N ILE A 134 7.82 2.76 -14.72
CA ILE A 134 6.41 2.50 -14.99
C ILE A 134 5.73 3.79 -15.45
N SER A 135 5.01 3.74 -16.55
CA SER A 135 4.33 4.90 -17.13
C SER A 135 2.90 5.11 -16.65
N SER A 136 2.25 4.06 -16.12
CA SER A 136 0.88 4.12 -15.59
C SER A 136 0.57 2.90 -14.72
N THR A 137 -0.23 3.10 -13.66
CA THR A 137 -0.86 2.03 -12.88
C THR A 137 -2.38 1.99 -13.11
N ARG A 138 -2.85 2.62 -14.19
CA ARG A 138 -4.26 2.70 -14.55
C ARG A 138 -4.56 1.94 -15.83
N THR A 139 -5.76 1.34 -15.88
CA THR A 139 -6.31 0.69 -17.08
C THR A 139 -7.06 1.69 -17.96
N SER A 140 -7.58 1.22 -19.09
CA SER A 140 -8.44 2.00 -20.00
C SER A 140 -9.78 2.41 -19.36
N HIS A 141 -10.20 1.76 -18.26
CA HIS A 141 -11.42 2.12 -17.53
C HIS A 141 -11.28 3.42 -16.72
N TYR A 142 -10.05 3.89 -16.47
CA TYR A 142 -9.81 5.16 -15.77
C TYR A 142 -9.88 6.34 -16.74
N THR A 143 -10.84 7.23 -16.53
CA THR A 143 -11.17 8.32 -17.48
C THR A 143 -10.53 9.67 -17.13
N LYS A 144 -9.80 9.77 -16.00
CA LYS A 144 -9.13 11.01 -15.58
C LYS A 144 -7.67 11.03 -16.05
N PRO A 145 -7.00 12.21 -16.04
CA PRO A 145 -5.64 12.34 -16.57
C PRO A 145 -4.54 11.71 -15.71
N GLU A 146 -4.77 11.50 -14.41
CA GLU A 146 -3.76 11.00 -13.49
C GLU A 146 -3.47 9.51 -13.75
N LYS A 147 -2.22 9.19 -14.05
CA LYS A 147 -1.80 7.84 -14.45
C LYS A 147 -1.36 6.96 -13.26
N PHE A 148 -1.20 7.54 -12.07
CA PHE A 148 -0.66 6.84 -10.91
C PHE A 148 -1.63 6.89 -9.72
N ALA A 149 -1.61 5.82 -8.93
CA ALA A 149 -2.22 5.72 -7.62
C ALA A 149 -1.55 4.61 -6.81
N ASP A 150 -1.12 3.55 -7.48
CA ASP A 150 -0.68 2.30 -6.90
C ASP A 150 0.84 2.24 -6.89
N TYR A 151 1.43 1.78 -5.79
CA TYR A 151 2.87 1.70 -5.60
C TYR A 151 3.25 0.39 -4.94
N VAL A 152 4.51 0.00 -5.18
CA VAL A 152 5.22 -1.03 -4.41
C VAL A 152 6.55 -0.45 -3.98
N PHE A 153 6.71 -0.34 -2.66
CA PHE A 153 7.97 0.03 -2.02
C PHE A 153 8.57 -1.20 -1.35
N VAL A 154 9.88 -1.36 -1.45
CA VAL A 154 10.58 -2.50 -0.86
C VAL A 154 11.83 -2.09 -0.09
N SER A 155 12.20 -2.86 0.91
CA SER A 155 13.49 -2.71 1.59
C SER A 155 14.65 -2.86 0.62
N LYS A 156 15.76 -2.13 0.86
CA LYS A 156 16.97 -2.18 0.00
C LYS A 156 17.61 -3.58 -0.07
N GLY A 157 17.46 -4.37 0.99
CA GLY A 157 18.02 -5.73 1.08
C GLY A 157 17.21 -6.80 0.35
N LEU A 158 15.98 -6.47 -0.11
CA LEU A 158 15.14 -7.41 -0.81
C LEU A 158 15.54 -7.47 -2.30
N ARG A 159 15.90 -8.67 -2.77
CA ARG A 159 16.20 -8.90 -4.18
C ARG A 159 14.92 -9.06 -4.97
N ILE A 160 14.77 -8.28 -6.04
CA ILE A 160 13.65 -8.32 -6.96
C ILE A 160 14.07 -9.08 -8.21
N ASN A 161 13.40 -10.17 -8.52
CA ASN A 161 13.61 -10.96 -9.72
C ASN A 161 12.81 -10.39 -10.89
N ASP A 162 11.56 -9.95 -10.65
CA ASP A 162 10.69 -9.35 -11.66
C ASP A 162 9.69 -8.38 -11.00
N PHE A 163 9.42 -7.28 -11.67
CA PHE A 163 8.35 -6.35 -11.31
C PHE A 163 7.70 -5.80 -12.57
N LYS A 164 6.37 -5.84 -12.63
CA LYS A 164 5.61 -5.32 -13.77
C LYS A 164 4.18 -4.95 -13.42
N VAL A 165 3.63 -4.07 -14.22
CA VAL A 165 2.20 -3.79 -14.29
C VAL A 165 1.58 -4.77 -15.29
N LEU A 166 0.61 -5.56 -14.84
CA LEU A 166 -0.05 -6.54 -15.71
C LEU A 166 -1.08 -5.86 -16.61
N PRO A 167 -1.30 -6.37 -17.82
CA PRO A 167 -2.22 -5.79 -18.79
C PRO A 167 -3.70 -6.13 -18.52
N ASP A 168 -3.99 -6.83 -17.41
CA ASP A 168 -5.35 -7.29 -17.09
C ASP A 168 -6.23 -6.11 -16.67
N GLU A 169 -7.34 -5.93 -17.37
CA GLU A 169 -8.29 -4.84 -17.13
C GLU A 169 -9.49 -5.32 -16.29
N VAL A 170 -9.24 -5.61 -15.01
CA VAL A 170 -10.27 -6.09 -14.04
C VAL A 170 -10.93 -4.96 -13.26
N SER A 171 -10.34 -3.77 -13.27
CA SER A 171 -10.87 -2.53 -12.69
C SER A 171 -10.23 -1.33 -13.39
N ASP A 172 -10.43 -0.12 -12.88
CA ASP A 172 -9.70 1.08 -13.30
C ASP A 172 -8.25 1.15 -12.78
N HIS A 173 -7.84 0.18 -11.94
CA HIS A 173 -6.47 -0.06 -11.50
C HIS A 173 -5.89 -1.28 -12.18
N SER A 174 -4.63 -1.18 -12.63
CA SER A 174 -3.89 -2.33 -13.15
C SER A 174 -3.30 -3.16 -12.02
N PRO A 175 -3.29 -4.50 -12.11
CA PRO A 175 -2.60 -5.34 -11.15
C PRO A 175 -1.08 -5.11 -11.20
N LEU A 176 -0.44 -5.04 -10.02
CA LEU A 176 1.01 -5.00 -9.88
C LEU A 176 1.52 -6.39 -9.50
N PHE A 177 2.53 -6.86 -10.21
CA PHE A 177 3.20 -8.13 -9.96
C PHE A 177 4.62 -7.88 -9.47
N ILE A 178 5.02 -8.60 -8.42
CA ILE A 178 6.39 -8.61 -7.91
C ILE A 178 6.83 -10.04 -7.62
N ASP A 179 8.03 -10.41 -8.07
CA ASP A 179 8.72 -11.65 -7.72
C ASP A 179 9.98 -11.31 -6.92
N VAL A 180 10.11 -11.92 -5.74
CA VAL A 180 11.17 -11.62 -4.76
C VAL A 180 11.88 -12.90 -4.32
N GLU A 181 13.18 -12.78 -4.01
CA GLU A 181 14.03 -13.84 -3.48
C GLU A 181 14.30 -13.71 -1.97
#